data_896c1a8c91f76b4fc59642c1c7b97d91
#
_entry.id   896c1a8c91f76b4fc59642c1c7b97d91
#
_cell.length_a   1.000
_cell.length_b   1.000
_cell.length_c   1.000
_cell.angle_alpha   90.00
_cell.angle_beta   90.00
_cell.angle_gamma   90.00
#
_symmetry.space_group_name_H-M   'P 1'
#
loop_
_entity.id
_entity.type
_entity.pdbx_description
1 polymer ?
#
loop_
_entity_poly.entity_id
_entity_poly.type
_entity_poly.pdbx_seq_one_letter_code
_entity_poly.pdbx_strand_id
1 'polypeptide(L)'
;VIGAGAMVHPEILAHECELVSRLTGNNILERLIIDPNAGVHREEHTTRSTASGRHYSMGATGKGCSEAIVDKIKGRGAGYNTFGWIDEASEYNVHDTVEQLNGAYNCGAKLLIEGTQGTLLDINTGPYPFTTHKSTLPGAWMAECGLSPALPTDIVMVVRTYPIRVAGNSGPMPREISWPTLTREINAKRERAGLAPIVEHIAILAFEMAISEVLSAFEVPPNSDGLNQEEWWDRSKFRMALSELNAAALKYLDSSCVAELSKLFELTTVTRKLRRVARLDTNELRRAAMLCRPHRVALTFMNYEFPQYWFECDPHHSLDDRETPYIRNIERITEAPIALVSYGPGPEHIYRRA
;
A
#
# COMPACT_ATOMS: atom_id res chain seq x y z
N VAL A 1 15.95 9.48 9.67
CA VAL A 1 15.81 10.89 9.27
C VAL A 1 14.40 11.10 8.73
N ILE A 2 13.72 12.16 9.17
CA ILE A 2 12.44 12.63 8.63
C ILE A 2 12.74 13.91 7.85
N GLY A 3 12.61 13.86 6.52
CA GLY A 3 13.00 14.95 5.63
C GLY A 3 11.98 16.10 5.56
N ALA A 4 12.37 17.21 4.95
CA ALA A 4 11.62 18.45 4.83
C ALA A 4 10.23 18.31 4.19
N GLY A 5 10.05 17.35 3.27
CA GLY A 5 8.76 17.06 2.62
C GLY A 5 7.81 16.18 3.43
N ALA A 6 8.22 15.67 4.58
CA ALA A 6 7.40 14.80 5.42
C ALA A 6 6.29 15.60 6.15
N MET A 7 5.24 14.86 6.57
CA MET A 7 4.21 15.35 7.48
C MET A 7 4.28 14.53 8.77
N VAL A 8 4.41 15.19 9.89
CA VAL A 8 4.66 14.59 11.20
C VAL A 8 3.49 14.88 12.15
N HIS A 9 2.93 13.85 12.75
CA HIS A 9 2.00 13.97 13.87
C HIS A 9 2.80 13.75 15.18
N PRO A 10 3.06 14.79 15.99
CA PRO A 10 3.97 14.69 17.13
C PRO A 10 3.60 13.57 18.13
N GLU A 11 2.33 13.46 18.49
CA GLU A 11 1.86 12.44 19.43
C GLU A 11 2.01 11.00 18.89
N ILE A 12 1.73 10.80 17.59
CA ILE A 12 1.92 9.48 16.95
C ILE A 12 3.42 9.17 16.88
N LEU A 13 4.25 10.15 16.53
CA LEU A 13 5.69 9.98 16.48
C LEU A 13 6.26 9.57 17.83
N ALA A 14 5.86 10.24 18.90
CA ALA A 14 6.29 9.91 20.27
C ALA A 14 5.97 8.45 20.60
N HIS A 15 4.72 8.03 20.34
CA HIS A 15 4.28 6.66 20.57
C HIS A 15 5.06 5.63 19.72
N GLU A 16 5.30 5.92 18.45
CA GLU A 16 6.07 5.05 17.55
C GLU A 16 7.53 4.95 18.00
N CYS A 17 8.14 6.05 18.41
CA CYS A 17 9.52 6.05 18.95
C CYS A 17 9.62 5.19 20.21
N GLU A 18 8.68 5.29 21.12
CA GLU A 18 8.62 4.43 22.32
C GLU A 18 8.46 2.95 21.96
N LEU A 19 7.52 2.65 21.06
CA LEU A 19 7.26 1.28 20.60
C LEU A 19 8.50 0.65 19.97
N VAL A 20 9.12 1.35 19.03
CA VAL A 20 10.32 0.84 18.33
C VAL A 20 11.50 0.73 19.28
N SER A 21 11.69 1.68 20.19
CA SER A 21 12.74 1.60 21.22
C SER A 21 12.58 0.36 22.08
N ARG A 22 11.35 0.07 22.52
CA ARG A 22 11.04 -1.13 23.30
C ARG A 22 11.27 -2.43 22.53
N LEU A 23 10.87 -2.47 21.24
CA LEU A 23 11.01 -3.67 20.41
C LEU A 23 12.47 -3.95 20.03
N THR A 24 13.28 -2.93 19.84
CA THR A 24 14.66 -3.06 19.36
C THR A 24 15.71 -3.01 20.49
N GLY A 25 15.33 -2.58 21.68
CA GLY A 25 16.26 -2.32 22.79
C GLY A 25 17.15 -1.08 22.56
N ASN A 26 16.89 -0.26 21.54
CA ASN A 26 17.66 0.92 21.21
C ASN A 26 16.84 2.21 21.50
N ASN A 27 17.50 3.26 21.99
CA ASN A 27 16.87 4.57 22.10
C ASN A 27 16.75 5.21 20.70
N ILE A 28 15.55 5.17 20.12
CA ILE A 28 15.32 5.67 18.76
C ILE A 28 15.42 7.20 18.71
N LEU A 29 15.09 7.93 19.78
CA LEU A 29 15.18 9.40 19.81
C LEU A 29 16.60 9.91 19.59
N GLU A 30 17.62 9.20 20.09
CA GLU A 30 19.03 9.57 19.86
C GLU A 30 19.46 9.43 18.39
N ARG A 31 18.75 8.60 17.60
CA ARG A 31 19.06 8.32 16.20
C ARG A 31 18.14 9.04 15.23
N LEU A 32 17.03 9.60 15.72
CA LEU A 32 16.05 10.28 14.91
C LEU A 32 16.46 11.74 14.72
N ILE A 33 16.47 12.18 13.47
CA ILE A 33 16.68 13.58 13.09
C ILE A 33 15.47 14.03 12.28
N ILE A 34 14.93 15.19 12.61
CA ILE A 34 13.75 15.75 11.94
C ILE A 34 14.11 17.10 11.33
N ASP A 35 13.68 17.29 10.08
CA ASP A 35 13.87 18.58 9.42
C ASP A 35 12.95 19.64 10.02
N PRO A 36 13.44 20.84 10.31
CA PRO A 36 12.62 21.94 10.83
C PRO A 36 11.47 22.31 9.88
N ASN A 37 11.61 22.07 8.58
CA ASN A 37 10.58 22.34 7.58
C ASN A 37 9.61 21.16 7.37
N ALA A 38 9.76 20.04 8.06
CA ALA A 38 8.76 18.99 8.04
C ALA A 38 7.40 19.55 8.47
N GLY A 39 6.33 19.22 7.75
CA GLY A 39 5.00 19.75 8.05
C GLY A 39 4.42 19.11 9.31
N VAL A 40 3.62 19.86 10.05
CA VAL A 40 2.95 19.38 11.27
C VAL A 40 1.54 18.91 10.92
N HIS A 41 1.22 17.70 11.36
CA HIS A 41 -0.11 17.11 11.30
C HIS A 41 -0.69 17.02 12.71
N ARG A 42 -1.96 17.40 12.88
CA ARG A 42 -2.66 17.37 14.20
C ARG A 42 -4.07 16.81 14.02
N GLU A 43 -4.71 16.47 15.14
CA GLU A 43 -6.07 15.89 15.14
C GLU A 43 -7.12 16.77 14.46
N GLU A 44 -6.96 18.11 14.51
CA GLU A 44 -7.84 19.04 13.79
C GLU A 44 -7.85 18.81 12.27
N HIS A 45 -6.72 18.39 11.68
CA HIS A 45 -6.63 18.03 10.26
C HIS A 45 -7.41 16.76 9.96
N THR A 46 -7.36 15.77 10.88
CA THR A 46 -8.16 14.54 10.81
C THR A 46 -9.65 14.88 10.88
N THR A 47 -10.03 15.73 11.80
CA THR A 47 -11.43 16.19 11.98
C THR A 47 -11.94 16.89 10.71
N ARG A 48 -11.18 17.82 10.14
CA ARG A 48 -11.54 18.51 8.89
C ARG A 48 -11.62 17.55 7.69
N SER A 49 -10.68 16.62 7.61
CA SER A 49 -10.69 15.60 6.55
C SER A 49 -11.92 14.70 6.63
N THR A 50 -12.29 14.30 7.82
CA THR A 50 -13.47 13.47 8.07
C THR A 50 -14.76 14.24 7.75
N ALA A 51 -14.87 15.50 8.21
CA ALA A 51 -16.01 16.37 7.93
C ALA A 51 -16.20 16.66 6.44
N SER A 52 -15.13 16.63 5.64
CA SER A 52 -15.21 16.85 4.18
C SER A 52 -15.96 15.74 3.41
N GLY A 53 -16.20 14.59 4.02
CA GLY A 53 -16.86 13.44 3.40
C GLY A 53 -16.06 12.74 2.28
N ARG A 54 -14.83 13.19 1.98
CA ARG A 54 -13.99 12.62 0.90
C ARG A 54 -13.63 11.15 1.13
N HIS A 55 -13.60 10.71 2.37
CA HIS A 55 -13.38 9.29 2.68
C HIS A 55 -14.53 8.38 2.19
N TYR A 56 -15.75 8.90 2.08
CA TYR A 56 -16.88 8.18 1.48
C TYR A 56 -16.89 8.29 -0.05
N SER A 57 -16.67 9.49 -0.57
CA SER A 57 -16.81 9.76 -2.01
C SER A 57 -15.61 9.33 -2.85
N MET A 58 -14.40 9.28 -2.27
CA MET A 58 -13.15 9.01 -3.01
C MET A 58 -12.24 7.97 -2.34
N GLY A 59 -12.71 7.27 -1.31
CA GLY A 59 -11.91 6.29 -0.59
C GLY A 59 -10.66 6.87 0.12
N ALA A 60 -10.69 8.16 0.47
CA ALA A 60 -9.62 8.77 1.25
C ALA A 60 -9.54 8.13 2.65
N THR A 61 -8.36 8.09 3.24
CA THR A 61 -8.17 7.48 4.56
C THR A 61 -8.75 8.29 5.72
N GLY A 62 -9.14 9.54 5.48
CA GLY A 62 -9.66 10.46 6.49
C GLY A 62 -8.61 10.93 7.50
N LYS A 63 -7.32 10.66 7.27
CA LYS A 63 -6.24 10.98 8.21
C LYS A 63 -5.78 12.45 8.20
N GLY A 64 -6.26 13.29 7.29
CA GLY A 64 -6.00 14.72 7.33
C GLY A 64 -4.66 15.18 6.76
N CYS A 65 -3.85 14.31 6.16
CA CYS A 65 -2.55 14.72 5.61
C CYS A 65 -2.67 15.80 4.53
N SER A 66 -3.72 15.77 3.70
CA SER A 66 -3.97 16.81 2.68
C SER A 66 -4.31 18.15 3.32
N GLU A 67 -5.08 18.17 4.39
CA GLU A 67 -5.43 19.37 5.16
C GLU A 67 -4.19 19.99 5.79
N ALA A 68 -3.32 19.16 6.36
CA ALA A 68 -2.07 19.62 6.96
C ALA A 68 -1.11 20.23 5.91
N ILE A 69 -1.03 19.65 4.70
CA ILE A 69 -0.25 20.21 3.59
C ILE A 69 -0.84 21.54 3.13
N VAL A 70 -2.17 21.65 3.00
CA VAL A 70 -2.83 22.91 2.67
C VAL A 70 -2.50 23.99 3.71
N ASP A 71 -2.50 23.64 4.98
CA ASP A 71 -2.15 24.58 6.06
C ASP A 71 -0.65 24.97 6.01
N LYS A 72 0.24 24.01 5.76
CA LYS A 72 1.66 24.32 5.53
C LYS A 72 1.86 25.31 4.36
N ILE A 73 1.12 25.11 3.27
CA ILE A 73 1.20 26.00 2.09
C ILE A 73 0.64 27.39 2.39
N LYS A 74 -0.52 27.47 3.05
CA LYS A 74 -1.19 28.73 3.39
C LYS A 74 -0.50 29.48 4.53
N GLY A 75 0.05 28.76 5.48
CA GLY A 75 0.67 29.30 6.69
C GLY A 75 2.10 29.83 6.51
N ARG A 76 2.60 29.98 5.27
CA ARG A 76 3.98 30.41 5.00
C ARG A 76 4.41 31.73 5.65
N GLY A 77 3.50 32.53 6.18
CA GLY A 77 3.81 33.76 6.92
C GLY A 77 3.69 33.63 8.44
N ALA A 78 3.13 32.53 8.95
CA ALA A 78 2.81 32.36 10.36
C ALA A 78 3.74 31.40 11.13
N GLY A 79 4.58 30.63 10.43
CA GLY A 79 5.62 29.75 11.04
C GLY A 79 5.13 28.47 11.74
N TYR A 80 3.86 28.37 12.09
CA TYR A 80 3.33 27.34 13.00
C TYR A 80 3.04 25.97 12.39
N ASN A 81 3.22 25.81 11.07
CA ASN A 81 2.83 24.58 10.36
C ASN A 81 4.03 23.72 9.96
N THR A 82 5.19 24.00 10.53
CA THR A 82 6.40 23.20 10.38
C THR A 82 6.99 22.81 11.73
N PHE A 83 7.71 21.70 11.76
CA PHE A 83 8.14 21.04 12.98
C PHE A 83 9.09 21.91 13.82
N GLY A 84 9.94 22.71 13.21
CA GLY A 84 10.88 23.59 13.92
C GLY A 84 10.21 24.74 14.70
N TRP A 85 8.90 24.94 14.56
CA TRP A 85 8.16 26.03 15.20
C TRP A 85 7.16 25.58 16.26
N ILE A 86 7.14 24.30 16.62
CA ILE A 86 6.25 23.76 17.65
C ILE A 86 7.02 23.47 18.93
N ASP A 87 6.36 23.56 20.07
CA ASP A 87 7.00 23.36 21.38
C ASP A 87 7.55 21.94 21.54
N GLU A 88 6.86 20.94 20.98
CA GLU A 88 7.28 19.54 20.99
C GLU A 88 8.61 19.32 20.27
N ALA A 89 9.03 20.24 19.40
CA ALA A 89 10.32 20.15 18.68
C ALA A 89 11.51 20.06 19.65
N SER A 90 11.41 20.66 20.84
CA SER A 90 12.47 20.64 21.86
C SER A 90 12.79 19.23 22.39
N GLU A 91 11.89 18.27 22.22
CA GLU A 91 12.06 16.88 22.63
C GLU A 91 12.84 16.04 21.60
N TYR A 92 13.12 16.60 20.43
CA TYR A 92 13.70 15.90 19.29
C TYR A 92 14.99 16.55 18.79
N ASN A 93 15.78 15.78 18.07
CA ASN A 93 16.95 16.27 17.36
C ASN A 93 16.52 16.94 16.05
N VAL A 94 16.29 18.26 16.08
CA VAL A 94 15.81 19.04 14.93
C VAL A 94 16.98 19.75 14.26
N HIS A 95 17.28 19.36 13.03
CA HIS A 95 18.38 19.92 12.23
C HIS A 95 18.03 19.97 10.74
N ASP A 96 18.74 20.81 10.00
CA ASP A 96 18.68 20.82 8.54
C ASP A 96 19.11 19.46 7.97
N THR A 97 18.10 18.66 7.58
CA THR A 97 18.33 17.34 7.04
C THR A 97 18.84 17.37 5.61
N VAL A 98 18.64 18.45 4.87
CA VAL A 98 19.13 18.63 3.51
C VAL A 98 20.66 18.71 3.51
N GLU A 99 21.23 19.53 4.41
CA GLU A 99 22.67 19.62 4.58
C GLU A 99 23.26 18.29 5.04
N GLN A 100 22.64 17.65 6.02
CA GLN A 100 23.11 16.38 6.57
C GLN A 100 23.09 15.24 5.54
N LEU A 101 22.00 15.10 4.78
CA LEU A 101 21.88 14.04 3.78
C LEU A 101 22.87 14.24 2.62
N ASN A 102 23.01 15.47 2.12
CA ASN A 102 23.99 15.76 1.08
C ASN A 102 25.42 15.58 1.59
N GLY A 103 25.72 16.01 2.82
CA GLY A 103 27.01 15.79 3.46
C GLY A 103 27.33 14.31 3.62
N ALA A 104 26.40 13.51 4.13
CA ALA A 104 26.55 12.07 4.26
C ALA A 104 26.78 11.38 2.90
N TYR A 105 25.99 11.75 1.87
CA TYR A 105 26.16 11.24 0.53
C TYR A 105 27.57 11.57 -0.02
N ASN A 106 28.03 12.80 0.11
CA ASN A 106 29.35 13.22 -0.35
C ASN A 106 30.49 12.49 0.39
N CYS A 107 30.25 12.05 1.63
CA CYS A 107 31.16 11.20 2.39
C CYS A 107 31.04 9.70 2.05
N GLY A 108 30.25 9.33 1.04
CA GLY A 108 30.10 7.95 0.59
C GLY A 108 29.09 7.12 1.36
N ALA A 109 28.25 7.73 2.20
CA ALA A 109 27.18 7.02 2.89
C ALA A 109 26.11 6.55 1.90
N LYS A 110 25.56 5.35 2.16
CA LYS A 110 24.41 4.83 1.43
C LYS A 110 23.12 5.36 2.06
N LEU A 111 22.31 6.05 1.29
CA LEU A 111 21.03 6.58 1.72
C LEU A 111 19.90 5.70 1.19
N LEU A 112 18.98 5.31 2.05
CA LEU A 112 17.75 4.63 1.68
C LEU A 112 16.57 5.60 1.83
N ILE A 113 15.86 5.86 0.72
CA ILE A 113 14.63 6.63 0.73
C ILE A 113 13.45 5.66 0.59
N GLU A 114 12.61 5.62 1.60
CA GLU A 114 11.39 4.84 1.57
C GLU A 114 10.21 5.75 1.21
N GLY A 115 9.67 5.55 0.00
CA GLY A 115 8.46 6.21 -0.43
C GLY A 115 7.22 5.50 0.07
N THR A 116 6.12 6.23 0.22
CA THR A 116 4.81 5.70 0.63
C THR A 116 3.84 5.65 -0.54
N GLN A 117 2.72 4.93 -0.36
CA GLN A 117 1.62 4.82 -1.32
C GLN A 117 2.04 4.03 -2.58
N GLY A 118 1.56 4.39 -3.76
CA GLY A 118 1.86 3.67 -5.00
C GLY A 118 1.80 4.60 -6.20
N THR A 119 2.52 4.25 -7.25
CA THR A 119 2.65 5.04 -8.49
C THR A 119 1.31 5.48 -9.08
N LEU A 120 0.30 4.60 -9.02
CA LEU A 120 -1.05 4.91 -9.54
C LEU A 120 -1.87 5.82 -8.62
N LEU A 121 -1.32 6.25 -7.48
CA LEU A 121 -1.93 7.25 -6.59
C LEU A 121 -1.30 8.64 -6.76
N ASP A 122 -0.36 8.80 -7.67
CA ASP A 122 0.30 10.07 -7.96
C ASP A 122 -0.71 11.15 -8.37
N ILE A 123 -0.58 12.36 -7.80
CA ILE A 123 -1.53 13.45 -8.04
C ILE A 123 -1.55 13.93 -9.49
N ASN A 124 -0.43 13.82 -10.20
CA ASN A 124 -0.29 14.34 -11.56
C ASN A 124 -0.53 13.28 -12.63
N THR A 125 -0.24 12.02 -12.34
CA THR A 125 -0.23 10.93 -13.32
C THR A 125 -1.24 9.82 -13.02
N GLY A 126 -1.83 9.84 -11.83
CA GLY A 126 -2.85 8.89 -11.40
C GLY A 126 -4.26 9.22 -11.93
N PRO A 127 -5.25 8.35 -11.68
CA PRO A 127 -6.63 8.53 -12.12
C PRO A 127 -7.36 9.55 -11.24
N TYR A 128 -7.16 10.84 -11.49
CA TYR A 128 -7.83 11.91 -10.74
C TYR A 128 -9.37 11.75 -10.77
N PRO A 129 -10.10 11.97 -9.67
CA PRO A 129 -9.67 12.50 -8.37
C PRO A 129 -9.19 11.43 -7.36
N PHE A 130 -9.07 10.19 -7.74
CA PHE A 130 -8.72 9.04 -6.88
C PHE A 130 -7.21 8.93 -6.65
N THR A 131 -6.57 10.05 -6.38
CA THR A 131 -5.14 10.19 -6.17
C THR A 131 -4.84 10.61 -4.73
N THR A 132 -3.59 10.52 -4.34
CA THR A 132 -3.13 11.16 -3.09
C THR A 132 -2.86 12.66 -3.32
N HIS A 133 -2.46 13.35 -2.29
CA HIS A 133 -2.24 14.82 -2.29
C HIS A 133 -0.89 15.25 -2.84
N LYS A 134 0.00 14.33 -3.21
CA LYS A 134 1.35 14.62 -3.68
C LYS A 134 1.81 13.65 -4.77
N SER A 135 2.93 13.97 -5.39
CA SER A 135 3.58 13.01 -6.29
C SER A 135 4.18 11.84 -5.51
N THR A 136 4.05 10.64 -6.09
CA THR A 136 4.57 9.38 -5.54
C THR A 136 5.69 8.80 -6.40
N LEU A 137 6.26 9.60 -7.28
CA LEU A 137 7.36 9.20 -8.17
C LEU A 137 8.73 9.38 -7.49
N PRO A 138 9.74 8.59 -7.88
CA PRO A 138 11.06 8.62 -7.23
C PRO A 138 11.70 10.01 -7.18
N GLY A 139 11.61 10.80 -8.25
CA GLY A 139 12.16 12.15 -8.28
C GLY A 139 11.53 13.11 -7.26
N ALA A 140 10.22 12.91 -6.97
CA ALA A 140 9.54 13.70 -5.95
C ALA A 140 10.01 13.33 -4.54
N TRP A 141 10.23 12.04 -4.27
CA TRP A 141 10.78 11.59 -2.99
C TRP A 141 12.19 12.15 -2.73
N MET A 142 13.03 12.18 -3.76
CA MET A 142 14.35 12.80 -3.64
C MET A 142 14.23 14.30 -3.34
N ALA A 143 13.36 15.01 -4.06
CA ALA A 143 13.13 16.44 -3.83
C ALA A 143 12.60 16.73 -2.41
N GLU A 144 11.72 15.88 -1.88
CA GLU A 144 11.21 15.99 -0.50
C GLU A 144 12.29 15.77 0.56
N CYS A 145 13.35 15.04 0.23
CA CYS A 145 14.54 14.87 1.07
C CYS A 145 15.61 15.96 0.82
N GLY A 146 15.38 16.90 -0.10
CA GLY A 146 16.37 17.90 -0.50
C GLY A 146 17.56 17.34 -1.27
N LEU A 147 17.38 16.17 -1.90
CA LEU A 147 18.39 15.54 -2.75
C LEU A 147 18.09 15.80 -4.22
N SER A 148 19.13 16.05 -5.00
CA SER A 148 18.99 16.22 -6.44
C SER A 148 18.58 14.92 -7.12
N PRO A 149 17.54 14.90 -7.99
CA PRO A 149 17.20 13.72 -8.80
C PRO A 149 18.30 13.36 -9.82
N ALA A 150 19.30 14.22 -10.02
CA ALA A 150 20.46 13.91 -10.88
C ALA A 150 21.55 13.09 -10.16
N LEU A 151 21.42 12.86 -8.85
CA LEU A 151 22.35 11.98 -8.13
C LEU A 151 22.17 10.54 -8.62
N PRO A 152 23.27 9.77 -8.75
CA PRO A 152 23.19 8.34 -9.02
C PRO A 152 22.31 7.64 -7.99
N THR A 153 21.27 7.00 -8.48
CA THR A 153 20.27 6.32 -7.63
C THR A 153 20.03 4.90 -8.11
N ASP A 154 19.64 4.05 -7.18
CA ASP A 154 19.18 2.70 -7.46
C ASP A 154 17.69 2.62 -7.08
N ILE A 155 16.83 2.66 -8.06
CA ILE A 155 15.38 2.66 -7.87
C ILE A 155 14.89 1.22 -7.82
N VAL A 156 14.41 0.82 -6.66
CA VAL A 156 13.75 -0.49 -6.46
C VAL A 156 12.24 -0.30 -6.47
N MET A 157 11.57 -0.81 -7.50
CA MET A 157 10.11 -0.78 -7.60
C MET A 157 9.53 -2.02 -6.91
N VAL A 158 8.72 -1.82 -5.90
CA VAL A 158 8.00 -2.90 -5.23
C VAL A 158 6.71 -3.20 -5.99
N VAL A 159 6.59 -4.42 -6.49
CA VAL A 159 5.43 -4.91 -7.25
C VAL A 159 4.74 -6.02 -6.47
N ARG A 160 3.44 -5.94 -6.41
CA ARG A 160 2.60 -6.93 -5.76
C ARG A 160 1.90 -7.78 -6.84
N THR A 161 1.96 -9.13 -6.72
CA THR A 161 1.35 -10.05 -7.70
C THR A 161 -0.17 -9.89 -7.81
N TYR A 162 -0.84 -9.58 -6.70
CA TYR A 162 -2.25 -9.21 -6.63
C TYR A 162 -2.37 -7.80 -6.02
N PRO A 163 -2.47 -6.75 -6.85
CA PRO A 163 -2.62 -5.39 -6.38
C PRO A 163 -3.85 -5.20 -5.49
N ILE A 164 -3.75 -4.26 -4.57
CA ILE A 164 -4.82 -3.91 -3.63
C ILE A 164 -5.12 -2.41 -3.66
N ARG A 165 -6.33 -2.04 -3.29
CA ARG A 165 -6.72 -0.66 -2.96
C ARG A 165 -7.50 -0.64 -1.65
N VAL A 166 -7.61 0.53 -1.05
CA VAL A 166 -8.50 0.73 0.10
C VAL A 166 -9.94 0.46 -0.30
N ALA A 167 -10.75 0.06 0.67
CA ALA A 167 -12.17 -0.20 0.47
C ALA A 167 -12.94 1.05 0.01
N GLY A 168 -14.11 0.84 -0.54
CA GLY A 168 -15.02 1.90 -1.00
C GLY A 168 -14.66 2.44 -2.38
N ASN A 169 -15.20 3.60 -2.71
CA ASN A 169 -14.97 4.25 -4.00
C ASN A 169 -13.56 4.86 -4.07
N SER A 170 -12.54 4.00 -4.07
CA SER A 170 -11.13 4.40 -4.12
C SER A 170 -10.57 4.52 -5.55
N GLY A 171 -11.42 4.53 -6.54
CA GLY A 171 -11.06 4.72 -7.94
C GLY A 171 -10.90 3.44 -8.74
N PRO A 172 -10.47 3.56 -10.00
CA PRO A 172 -10.36 2.43 -10.91
C PRO A 172 -9.37 1.38 -10.42
N MET A 173 -9.73 0.13 -10.63
CA MET A 173 -8.88 -1.02 -10.36
C MET A 173 -9.09 -2.05 -11.47
N PRO A 174 -8.33 -1.94 -12.58
CA PRO A 174 -8.43 -2.90 -13.67
C PRO A 174 -8.23 -4.34 -13.19
N ARG A 175 -8.98 -5.27 -13.77
CA ARG A 175 -8.96 -6.68 -13.42
C ARG A 175 -9.28 -6.99 -11.95
N GLU A 176 -10.09 -6.12 -11.31
CA GLU A 176 -10.59 -6.35 -9.95
C GLU A 176 -11.35 -7.67 -9.87
N ILE A 177 -11.14 -8.41 -8.78
CA ILE A 177 -11.82 -9.68 -8.48
C ILE A 177 -12.34 -9.67 -7.04
N SER A 178 -13.29 -10.54 -6.76
CA SER A 178 -13.76 -10.73 -5.39
C SER A 178 -12.77 -11.57 -4.58
N TRP A 179 -12.78 -11.40 -3.26
CA TRP A 179 -11.99 -12.24 -2.37
C TRP A 179 -12.35 -13.73 -2.45
N PRO A 180 -13.64 -14.14 -2.55
CA PRO A 180 -14.00 -15.53 -2.81
C PRO A 180 -13.37 -16.07 -4.10
N THR A 181 -13.40 -15.29 -5.19
CA THR A 181 -12.76 -15.69 -6.47
C THR A 181 -11.26 -15.92 -6.28
N LEU A 182 -10.56 -15.00 -5.65
CA LEU A 182 -9.12 -15.16 -5.37
C LEU A 182 -8.86 -16.40 -4.49
N THR A 183 -9.66 -16.59 -3.45
CA THR A 183 -9.51 -17.71 -2.52
C THR A 183 -9.69 -19.05 -3.24
N ARG A 184 -10.69 -19.16 -4.12
CA ARG A 184 -10.87 -20.35 -4.96
C ARG A 184 -9.68 -20.60 -5.89
N GLU A 185 -9.15 -19.56 -6.53
CA GLU A 185 -7.99 -19.71 -7.41
C GLU A 185 -6.77 -20.21 -6.64
N ILE A 186 -6.52 -19.67 -5.46
CA ILE A 186 -5.41 -20.10 -4.59
C ILE A 186 -5.61 -21.55 -4.13
N ASN A 187 -6.77 -21.89 -3.63
CA ASN A 187 -7.08 -23.27 -3.20
C ASN A 187 -6.94 -24.26 -4.35
N ALA A 188 -7.47 -23.96 -5.53
CA ALA A 188 -7.35 -24.83 -6.70
C ALA A 188 -5.89 -25.02 -7.17
N LYS A 189 -5.02 -24.02 -6.99
CA LYS A 189 -3.58 -24.16 -7.26
C LYS A 189 -2.93 -25.09 -6.25
N ARG A 190 -3.29 -25.00 -4.96
CA ARG A 190 -2.78 -25.88 -3.89
C ARG A 190 -3.23 -27.32 -4.06
N GLU A 191 -4.50 -27.54 -4.34
CA GLU A 191 -5.07 -28.88 -4.58
C GLU A 191 -4.39 -29.58 -5.75
N ARG A 192 -4.10 -28.85 -6.85
CA ARG A 192 -3.31 -29.38 -7.97
C ARG A 192 -1.88 -29.76 -7.58
N ALA A 193 -1.34 -29.12 -6.55
CA ALA A 193 -0.04 -29.46 -5.96
C ALA A 193 -0.13 -30.56 -4.86
N GLY A 194 -1.32 -31.12 -4.62
CA GLY A 194 -1.52 -32.15 -3.59
C GLY A 194 -1.56 -31.60 -2.15
N LEU A 195 -1.78 -30.28 -1.99
CA LEU A 195 -1.78 -29.60 -0.71
C LEU A 195 -3.21 -29.26 -0.25
N ALA A 196 -3.42 -29.19 1.06
CA ALA A 196 -4.69 -28.77 1.62
C ALA A 196 -5.03 -27.32 1.24
N PRO A 197 -6.32 -26.97 1.12
CA PRO A 197 -6.75 -25.60 0.91
C PRO A 197 -6.30 -24.70 2.08
N ILE A 198 -6.09 -23.41 1.82
CA ILE A 198 -5.77 -22.44 2.88
C ILE A 198 -7.03 -22.06 3.65
N VAL A 199 -8.13 -21.90 2.92
CA VAL A 199 -9.44 -21.55 3.47
C VAL A 199 -10.42 -22.69 3.13
N GLU A 200 -11.12 -23.18 4.14
CA GLU A 200 -12.12 -24.24 3.96
C GLU A 200 -13.21 -23.82 2.95
N HIS A 201 -13.58 -24.74 2.06
CA HIS A 201 -14.57 -24.49 1.02
C HIS A 201 -15.93 -24.03 1.60
N ILE A 202 -16.31 -24.55 2.76
CA ILE A 202 -17.56 -24.17 3.41
C ILE A 202 -17.56 -22.70 3.85
N ALA A 203 -16.42 -22.17 4.30
CA ALA A 203 -16.31 -20.76 4.65
C ALA A 203 -16.39 -19.84 3.43
N ILE A 204 -15.84 -20.27 2.29
CA ILE A 204 -15.96 -19.55 1.01
C ILE A 204 -17.42 -19.52 0.55
N LEU A 205 -18.11 -20.65 0.59
CA LEU A 205 -19.52 -20.74 0.23
C LEU A 205 -20.42 -19.90 1.14
N ALA A 206 -20.18 -19.94 2.45
CA ALA A 206 -20.91 -19.11 3.42
C ALA A 206 -20.75 -17.63 3.11
N PHE A 207 -19.53 -17.19 2.77
CA PHE A 207 -19.27 -15.81 2.41
C PHE A 207 -19.96 -15.39 1.10
N GLU A 208 -19.97 -16.25 0.08
CA GLU A 208 -20.68 -15.99 -1.17
C GLU A 208 -22.20 -15.93 -0.99
N MET A 209 -22.75 -16.81 -0.15
CA MET A 209 -24.17 -16.75 0.20
C MET A 209 -24.52 -15.46 0.93
N ALA A 210 -23.70 -15.04 1.89
CA ALA A 210 -23.87 -13.77 2.59
C ALA A 210 -23.76 -12.55 1.65
N ILE A 211 -22.83 -12.57 0.68
CA ILE A 211 -22.76 -11.56 -0.38
C ILE A 211 -24.04 -11.54 -1.22
N SER A 212 -24.52 -12.71 -1.63
CA SER A 212 -25.74 -12.84 -2.43
C SER A 212 -26.98 -12.34 -1.69
N GLU A 213 -27.08 -12.62 -0.39
CA GLU A 213 -28.16 -12.15 0.45
C GLU A 213 -28.15 -10.61 0.59
N VAL A 214 -26.99 -10.02 0.83
CA VAL A 214 -26.84 -8.57 0.88
C VAL A 214 -27.14 -7.93 -0.48
N LEU A 215 -26.71 -8.54 -1.60
CA LEU A 215 -27.02 -8.10 -2.96
C LEU A 215 -28.52 -8.10 -3.25
N SER A 216 -29.24 -9.15 -2.83
CA SER A 216 -30.68 -9.25 -3.02
C SER A 216 -31.45 -8.16 -2.26
N ALA A 217 -30.96 -7.78 -1.08
CA ALA A 217 -31.55 -6.72 -0.28
C ALA A 217 -31.39 -5.29 -0.90
N PHE A 218 -30.41 -5.14 -1.80
CA PHE A 218 -30.15 -3.86 -2.49
C PHE A 218 -30.67 -3.80 -3.92
N GLU A 219 -31.51 -4.77 -4.36
CA GLU A 219 -32.06 -4.85 -5.73
C GLU A 219 -30.99 -4.87 -6.84
N VAL A 220 -29.80 -5.39 -6.54
CA VAL A 220 -28.71 -5.50 -7.50
C VAL A 220 -28.75 -6.85 -8.21
N PRO A 221 -28.73 -6.91 -9.56
CA PRO A 221 -28.80 -8.18 -10.29
C PRO A 221 -27.62 -9.10 -9.94
N PRO A 222 -27.85 -10.42 -9.76
CA PRO A 222 -26.83 -11.37 -9.31
C PRO A 222 -25.71 -11.70 -10.33
N ASN A 223 -25.80 -11.23 -11.58
CA ASN A 223 -24.85 -11.54 -12.65
C ASN A 223 -24.02 -10.31 -13.05
N SER A 224 -23.06 -9.93 -12.21
CA SER A 224 -22.07 -8.90 -12.55
C SER A 224 -20.86 -9.43 -13.37
N ASP A 225 -20.68 -10.73 -13.46
CA ASP A 225 -19.56 -11.37 -14.18
C ASP A 225 -19.68 -11.33 -15.71
N GLY A 226 -20.83 -10.89 -16.24
CA GLY A 226 -21.09 -10.75 -17.68
C GLY A 226 -21.12 -9.33 -18.22
N LEU A 227 -20.89 -8.31 -17.39
CA LEU A 227 -20.87 -6.92 -17.83
C LEU A 227 -19.53 -6.57 -18.46
N ASN A 228 -19.55 -5.86 -19.60
CA ASN A 228 -18.34 -5.36 -20.21
C ASN A 228 -17.68 -4.27 -19.33
N GLN A 229 -16.41 -4.01 -19.58
CA GLN A 229 -15.59 -3.15 -18.75
C GLN A 229 -16.09 -1.70 -18.68
N GLU A 230 -16.78 -1.21 -19.72
CA GLU A 230 -17.35 0.15 -19.79
C GLU A 230 -18.64 0.26 -18.99
N GLU A 231 -19.51 -0.74 -19.00
CA GLU A 231 -20.74 -0.77 -18.17
C GLU A 231 -20.41 -0.85 -16.68
N TRP A 232 -19.29 -1.46 -16.32
CA TRP A 232 -18.74 -1.45 -14.97
C TRP A 232 -18.28 -0.05 -14.54
N TRP A 233 -17.74 0.74 -15.45
CA TRP A 233 -17.20 2.08 -15.14
C TRP A 233 -18.29 3.11 -14.86
N ASP A 234 -19.43 3.04 -15.50
CA ASP A 234 -20.53 4.01 -15.36
C ASP A 234 -21.34 3.82 -14.06
N ARG A 235 -21.16 2.71 -13.35
CA ARG A 235 -21.86 2.39 -12.10
C ARG A 235 -21.02 2.71 -10.86
N SER A 236 -20.72 4.00 -10.62
CA SER A 236 -20.05 4.45 -9.38
C SER A 236 -20.80 4.04 -8.10
N LYS A 237 -22.12 3.86 -8.17
CA LYS A 237 -22.97 3.31 -7.09
C LYS A 237 -22.69 1.84 -6.80
N PHE A 238 -22.34 1.04 -7.80
CA PHE A 238 -22.05 -0.39 -7.62
C PHE A 238 -20.69 -0.66 -6.96
N ARG A 239 -19.71 0.21 -7.17
CA ARG A 239 -18.37 0.07 -6.52
C ARG A 239 -18.41 0.36 -5.03
N MET A 240 -19.24 1.29 -4.59
CA MET A 240 -19.53 1.47 -3.17
C MET A 240 -20.18 0.20 -2.61
N ALA A 241 -21.10 -0.39 -3.35
CA ALA A 241 -21.78 -1.61 -2.94
C ALA A 241 -20.83 -2.79 -2.71
N LEU A 242 -19.83 -3.05 -3.56
CA LEU A 242 -19.01 -4.27 -3.43
C LEU A 242 -18.13 -4.28 -2.17
N SER A 243 -17.54 -3.16 -1.79
CA SER A 243 -16.75 -3.07 -0.56
C SER A 243 -17.61 -2.96 0.70
N GLU A 244 -18.78 -2.30 0.61
CA GLU A 244 -19.77 -2.27 1.67
C GLU A 244 -20.49 -3.61 1.79
N LEU A 245 -20.75 -4.29 0.68
CA LEU A 245 -21.22 -5.66 0.59
C LEU A 245 -20.29 -6.64 1.29
N ASN A 246 -19.00 -6.61 0.99
CA ASN A 246 -18.04 -7.48 1.66
C ASN A 246 -18.01 -7.21 3.17
N ALA A 247 -18.06 -5.95 3.59
CA ALA A 247 -18.12 -5.59 5.01
C ALA A 247 -19.47 -5.96 5.66
N ALA A 248 -20.58 -5.86 4.93
CA ALA A 248 -21.90 -6.27 5.38
C ALA A 248 -21.99 -7.80 5.46
N ALA A 249 -21.54 -8.52 4.44
CA ALA A 249 -21.53 -9.96 4.40
C ALA A 249 -20.76 -10.58 5.56
N LEU A 250 -19.60 -9.99 5.93
CA LEU A 250 -18.83 -10.45 7.09
C LEU A 250 -19.60 -10.37 8.42
N LYS A 251 -20.62 -9.50 8.53
CA LYS A 251 -21.46 -9.40 9.73
C LYS A 251 -22.48 -10.52 9.85
N TYR A 252 -22.80 -11.19 8.76
CA TYR A 252 -23.73 -12.32 8.74
C TYR A 252 -23.05 -13.68 8.94
N LEU A 253 -21.70 -13.69 8.97
CA LEU A 253 -20.94 -14.90 9.20
C LEU A 253 -20.69 -15.13 10.69
N ASP A 254 -20.66 -16.38 11.09
CA ASP A 254 -20.21 -16.73 12.44
C ASP A 254 -18.70 -16.46 12.60
N SER A 255 -18.26 -16.40 13.85
CA SER A 255 -16.87 -16.07 14.18
C SER A 255 -15.86 -17.11 13.65
N SER A 256 -16.27 -18.35 13.47
CA SER A 256 -15.41 -19.41 12.96
C SER A 256 -15.15 -19.24 11.47
N CYS A 257 -16.18 -18.94 10.69
CA CYS A 257 -16.06 -18.58 9.28
C CYS A 257 -15.20 -17.33 9.07
N VAL A 258 -15.41 -16.29 9.86
CA VAL A 258 -14.59 -15.07 9.79
C VAL A 258 -13.12 -15.35 10.12
N ALA A 259 -12.83 -16.16 11.13
CA ALA A 259 -11.48 -16.57 11.48
C ALA A 259 -10.81 -17.35 10.33
N GLU A 260 -11.55 -18.26 9.70
CA GLU A 260 -11.07 -19.04 8.56
C GLU A 260 -10.73 -18.14 7.36
N LEU A 261 -11.65 -17.25 6.98
CA LEU A 261 -11.46 -16.30 5.88
C LEU A 261 -10.32 -15.30 6.16
N SER A 262 -10.07 -14.96 7.42
CA SER A 262 -9.02 -14.02 7.81
C SER A 262 -7.60 -14.51 7.52
N LYS A 263 -7.42 -15.81 7.27
CA LYS A 263 -6.14 -16.36 6.81
C LYS A 263 -5.66 -15.78 5.50
N LEU A 264 -6.58 -15.29 4.67
CA LEU A 264 -6.28 -14.74 3.36
C LEU A 264 -6.69 -13.27 3.22
N PHE A 265 -7.76 -12.85 3.89
CA PHE A 265 -8.31 -11.51 3.73
C PHE A 265 -7.39 -10.42 4.27
N GLU A 266 -7.29 -9.34 3.53
CA GLU A 266 -6.50 -8.18 3.92
C GLU A 266 -7.40 -7.01 4.33
N LEU A 267 -7.20 -6.58 5.56
CA LEU A 267 -7.87 -5.40 6.10
C LEU A 267 -6.97 -4.16 6.00
N THR A 268 -7.59 -3.01 5.82
CA THR A 268 -6.88 -1.74 5.95
C THR A 268 -6.39 -1.58 7.39
N THR A 269 -5.17 -1.14 7.58
CA THR A 269 -4.52 -1.04 8.90
C THR A 269 -5.30 -0.13 9.85
N VAL A 270 -5.80 0.98 9.33
CA VAL A 270 -6.45 2.03 10.11
C VAL A 270 -7.96 1.83 10.23
N THR A 271 -8.65 1.65 9.09
CA THR A 271 -10.12 1.60 9.07
C THR A 271 -10.68 0.21 9.24
N ARG A 272 -9.82 -0.81 9.30
CA ARG A 272 -10.19 -2.23 9.41
C ARG A 272 -11.23 -2.70 8.39
N LYS A 273 -11.30 -2.05 7.24
CA LYS A 273 -12.17 -2.42 6.14
C LYS A 273 -11.46 -3.40 5.21
N LEU A 274 -12.20 -4.33 4.63
CA LEU A 274 -11.68 -5.28 3.66
C LEU A 274 -11.16 -4.54 2.42
N ARG A 275 -9.90 -4.81 2.03
CA ARG A 275 -9.28 -4.20 0.85
C ARG A 275 -9.92 -4.73 -0.43
N ARG A 276 -9.89 -3.94 -1.47
CA ARG A 276 -10.16 -4.39 -2.84
C ARG A 276 -8.92 -5.09 -3.37
N VAL A 277 -9.10 -6.09 -4.21
CA VAL A 277 -8.01 -6.90 -4.78
C VAL A 277 -8.23 -7.10 -6.28
N ALA A 278 -7.14 -7.17 -7.03
CA ALA A 278 -7.18 -7.43 -8.47
C ALA A 278 -6.07 -8.39 -8.90
N ARG A 279 -6.24 -9.01 -10.06
CA ARG A 279 -5.10 -9.63 -10.76
C ARG A 279 -4.19 -8.53 -11.30
N LEU A 280 -2.90 -8.81 -11.39
CA LEU A 280 -1.93 -7.85 -11.93
C LEU A 280 -2.30 -7.49 -13.38
N ASP A 281 -2.46 -6.21 -13.63
CA ASP A 281 -2.68 -5.66 -14.96
C ASP A 281 -1.33 -5.26 -15.59
N THR A 282 -1.04 -5.84 -16.74
CA THR A 282 0.25 -5.64 -17.41
C THR A 282 0.41 -4.24 -18.03
N ASN A 283 -0.69 -3.56 -18.36
CA ASN A 283 -0.63 -2.21 -18.89
C ASN A 283 -0.36 -1.21 -17.75
N GLU A 284 -1.01 -1.41 -16.60
CA GLU A 284 -0.74 -0.60 -15.41
C GLU A 284 0.69 -0.82 -14.90
N LEU A 285 1.18 -2.06 -14.92
CA LEU A 285 2.58 -2.36 -14.57
C LEU A 285 3.57 -1.67 -15.52
N ARG A 286 3.32 -1.74 -16.83
CA ARG A 286 4.15 -1.05 -17.84
C ARG A 286 4.14 0.47 -17.62
N ARG A 287 2.95 1.04 -17.34
CA ARG A 287 2.83 2.46 -17.03
C ARG A 287 3.62 2.84 -15.79
N ALA A 288 3.52 2.06 -14.71
CA ALA A 288 4.28 2.28 -13.49
C ALA A 288 5.80 2.20 -13.74
N ALA A 289 6.26 1.20 -14.47
CA ALA A 289 7.66 1.05 -14.85
C ALA A 289 8.16 2.23 -15.71
N MET A 290 7.36 2.68 -16.67
CA MET A 290 7.67 3.86 -17.49
C MET A 290 7.85 5.13 -16.63
N LEU A 291 7.00 5.32 -15.62
CA LEU A 291 7.05 6.49 -14.75
C LEU A 291 8.19 6.43 -13.73
N CYS A 292 8.48 5.24 -13.20
CA CYS A 292 9.50 5.07 -12.16
C CYS A 292 10.90 4.80 -12.71
N ARG A 293 11.01 4.22 -13.93
CA ARG A 293 12.28 3.75 -14.51
C ARG A 293 13.11 2.95 -13.50
N PRO A 294 12.57 1.81 -13.00
CA PRO A 294 13.26 1.06 -11.96
C PRO A 294 14.56 0.43 -12.47
N HIS A 295 15.57 0.41 -11.62
CA HIS A 295 16.79 -0.35 -11.87
C HIS A 295 16.60 -1.83 -11.48
N ARG A 296 15.75 -2.07 -10.49
CA ARG A 296 15.42 -3.41 -9.98
C ARG A 296 13.96 -3.46 -9.53
N VAL A 297 13.43 -4.68 -9.48
CA VAL A 297 12.08 -4.96 -8.98
C VAL A 297 12.16 -5.88 -7.78
N ALA A 298 11.37 -5.57 -6.75
CA ALA A 298 11.05 -6.46 -5.64
C ALA A 298 9.62 -6.98 -5.84
N LEU A 299 9.47 -8.26 -6.09
CA LEU A 299 8.19 -8.90 -6.33
C LEU A 299 7.66 -9.53 -5.04
N THR A 300 6.50 -9.09 -4.60
CA THR A 300 5.91 -9.51 -3.33
C THR A 300 4.59 -10.27 -3.54
N PHE A 301 4.18 -11.01 -2.51
CA PHE A 301 2.98 -11.84 -2.53
C PHE A 301 3.02 -12.96 -3.59
N MET A 302 4.20 -13.51 -3.84
CA MET A 302 4.35 -14.65 -4.74
C MET A 302 3.63 -15.89 -4.22
N ASN A 303 3.41 -15.99 -2.93
CA ASN A 303 2.58 -17.03 -2.32
C ASN A 303 1.12 -17.03 -2.81
N TYR A 304 0.58 -15.93 -3.34
CA TYR A 304 -0.74 -15.90 -3.97
C TYR A 304 -0.70 -16.47 -5.38
N GLU A 305 0.38 -16.25 -6.11
CA GLU A 305 0.56 -16.79 -7.46
C GLU A 305 1.04 -18.25 -7.42
N PHE A 306 1.95 -18.56 -6.49
CA PHE A 306 2.53 -19.90 -6.28
C PHE A 306 2.25 -20.38 -4.85
N PRO A 307 1.00 -20.74 -4.52
CA PRO A 307 0.59 -21.02 -3.14
C PRO A 307 1.14 -22.35 -2.57
N GLN A 308 1.85 -23.15 -3.37
CA GLN A 308 2.63 -24.28 -2.86
C GLN A 308 3.80 -23.83 -1.99
N TYR A 309 4.29 -22.58 -2.15
CA TYR A 309 5.36 -21.97 -1.35
C TYR A 309 4.82 -21.01 -0.28
N TRP A 310 3.63 -21.29 0.23
CA TRP A 310 2.98 -20.43 1.23
C TRP A 310 3.78 -20.40 2.53
N PHE A 311 4.42 -19.25 2.82
CA PHE A 311 5.32 -19.05 3.96
C PHE A 311 6.52 -20.01 4.01
N GLU A 312 6.99 -20.49 2.88
CA GLU A 312 8.24 -21.24 2.83
C GLU A 312 9.44 -20.32 3.08
N CYS A 313 10.37 -20.86 3.87
CA CYS A 313 11.62 -20.21 4.29
C CYS A 313 12.81 -21.05 3.84
N ASP A 314 12.85 -21.51 2.59
CA ASP A 314 14.03 -22.19 2.10
C ASP A 314 15.05 -21.16 1.58
N PRO A 315 16.16 -20.91 2.29
CA PRO A 315 17.21 -20.00 1.84
C PRO A 315 17.91 -20.50 0.57
N HIS A 316 17.70 -21.76 0.19
CA HIS A 316 18.21 -22.39 -1.02
C HIS A 316 17.13 -22.55 -2.11
N HIS A 317 15.97 -21.93 -1.92
CA HIS A 317 14.91 -21.97 -2.91
C HIS A 317 15.46 -21.54 -4.28
N SER A 318 15.50 -22.49 -5.20
CA SER A 318 15.75 -22.20 -6.62
C SER A 318 14.39 -22.04 -7.30
N LEU A 319 14.23 -20.95 -8.04
CA LEU A 319 13.02 -20.74 -8.84
C LEU A 319 12.74 -21.97 -9.72
N ASP A 320 11.56 -22.53 -9.59
CA ASP A 320 11.18 -23.69 -10.39
C ASP A 320 10.79 -23.31 -11.82
N ASP A 321 10.53 -24.31 -12.66
CA ASP A 321 10.16 -24.12 -14.05
C ASP A 321 8.83 -23.37 -14.25
N ARG A 322 7.98 -23.28 -13.23
CA ARG A 322 6.69 -22.56 -13.25
C ARG A 322 6.84 -21.10 -12.91
N GLU A 323 7.73 -20.77 -11.97
CA GLU A 323 7.98 -19.39 -11.53
C GLU A 323 8.81 -18.61 -12.55
N THR A 324 9.78 -19.26 -13.16
CA THR A 324 10.69 -18.63 -14.11
C THR A 324 9.97 -17.91 -15.27
N PRO A 325 8.95 -18.48 -15.93
CA PRO A 325 8.22 -17.77 -16.98
C PRO A 325 7.45 -16.55 -16.47
N TYR A 326 6.87 -16.64 -15.27
CA TYR A 326 6.16 -15.53 -14.64
C TYR A 326 7.11 -14.37 -14.37
N ILE A 327 8.24 -14.65 -13.73
CA ILE A 327 9.29 -13.67 -13.42
C ILE A 327 9.83 -13.02 -14.69
N ARG A 328 10.19 -13.80 -15.71
CA ARG A 328 10.66 -13.28 -17.00
C ARG A 328 9.65 -12.37 -17.68
N ASN A 329 8.36 -12.67 -17.55
CA ASN A 329 7.32 -11.80 -18.10
C ASN A 329 7.26 -10.45 -17.37
N ILE A 330 7.40 -10.44 -16.03
CA ILE A 330 7.47 -9.19 -15.25
C ILE A 330 8.72 -8.39 -15.63
N GLU A 331 9.88 -9.03 -15.70
CA GLU A 331 11.14 -8.40 -16.13
C GLU A 331 11.02 -7.76 -17.52
N ARG A 332 10.40 -8.48 -18.46
CA ARG A 332 10.15 -7.96 -19.81
C ARG A 332 9.20 -6.74 -19.83
N ILE A 333 8.18 -6.72 -18.94
CA ILE A 333 7.22 -5.61 -18.85
C ILE A 333 7.85 -4.39 -18.18
N THR A 334 8.66 -4.62 -17.14
CA THR A 334 9.26 -3.55 -16.32
C THR A 334 10.60 -3.05 -16.87
N GLU A 335 11.18 -3.79 -17.83
CA GLU A 335 12.52 -3.54 -18.37
C GLU A 335 13.60 -3.53 -17.27
N ALA A 336 13.36 -4.24 -16.16
CA ALA A 336 14.26 -4.29 -15.02
C ALA A 336 14.31 -5.71 -14.41
N PRO A 337 15.46 -6.16 -13.91
CA PRO A 337 15.60 -7.46 -13.27
C PRO A 337 14.84 -7.51 -11.95
N ILE A 338 14.27 -8.68 -11.64
CA ILE A 338 13.73 -8.94 -10.31
C ILE A 338 14.89 -9.33 -9.40
N ALA A 339 15.17 -8.51 -8.39
CA ALA A 339 16.24 -8.72 -7.42
C ALA A 339 15.74 -9.44 -6.15
N LEU A 340 14.47 -9.24 -5.79
CA LEU A 340 13.88 -9.80 -4.58
C LEU A 340 12.52 -10.44 -4.90
N VAL A 341 12.26 -11.58 -4.29
CA VAL A 341 10.97 -12.28 -4.36
C VAL A 341 10.53 -12.64 -2.95
N SER A 342 9.29 -12.31 -2.59
CA SER A 342 8.75 -12.58 -1.25
C SER A 342 7.53 -13.51 -1.32
N TYR A 343 7.55 -14.56 -0.47
CA TYR A 343 6.47 -15.55 -0.29
C TYR A 343 5.73 -15.42 1.03
N GLY A 344 6.09 -14.43 1.85
CA GLY A 344 5.50 -14.23 3.17
C GLY A 344 5.89 -12.89 3.78
N PRO A 345 5.42 -12.60 5.01
CA PRO A 345 5.57 -11.29 5.65
C PRO A 345 6.93 -11.06 6.31
N GLY A 346 7.67 -12.12 6.64
CA GLY A 346 8.93 -12.01 7.36
C GLY A 346 10.15 -11.87 6.43
N PRO A 347 11.27 -11.35 6.92
CA PRO A 347 12.50 -11.24 6.16
C PRO A 347 13.06 -12.61 5.72
N GLU A 348 12.76 -13.66 6.47
CA GLU A 348 13.09 -15.05 6.16
C GLU A 348 12.34 -15.59 4.93
N HIS A 349 11.22 -14.98 4.56
CA HIS A 349 10.43 -15.35 3.38
C HIS A 349 10.91 -14.64 2.10
N ILE A 350 12.02 -13.92 2.16
CA ILE A 350 12.54 -13.14 1.03
C ILE A 350 13.70 -13.89 0.38
N TYR A 351 13.50 -14.25 -0.86
CA TYR A 351 14.55 -14.79 -1.72
C TYR A 351 15.25 -13.67 -2.50
N ARG A 352 16.59 -13.65 -2.47
CA ARG A 352 17.43 -12.73 -3.24
C ARG A 352 17.93 -13.42 -4.49
N ARG A 353 17.67 -12.81 -5.65
CA ARG A 353 18.26 -13.26 -6.90
C ARG A 353 19.62 -12.59 -7.11
N ALA A 354 20.57 -13.40 -7.54
CA ALA A 354 21.94 -12.95 -7.82
C ALA A 354 21.98 -12.08 -9.10
#